data_149755b57c9c93026f8fca48b3e60dd3
#
_entry.id   149755b57c9c93026f8fca48b3e60dd3
#
_cell.length_a   1.000
_cell.length_b   1.000
_cell.length_c   1.000
_cell.angle_alpha   90.00
_cell.angle_beta   90.00
_cell.angle_gamma   90.00
#
_symmetry.space_group_name_H-M   'P 1'
#
loop_
_entity.id
_entity.type
_entity.pdbx_description
1 polymer ?
#
loop_
_entity_poly.entity_id
_entity_poly.type
_entity_poly.pdbx_seq_one_letter_code
_entity_poly.pdbx_strand_id
1 'polypeptide(L)'
;NALGEPQALVAETLTRSPNRVWMAADHPLAAQPEVSLAECAEHDQIVLQADRIEVLMRNVWARHQLKTRAVLKTSSLEAVRSLVGVGAGLAVLPDFLYRPWTLDAEHVEVRTLRDAVPTVDVGLVWRRGSEPRAEVLEFIEVARDQSRSRRPVA
;
A
#
# COMPACT_ATOMS: atom_id res chain seq x y z
N ASN A 1 31.82 -28.93 0.54
CA ASN A 1 30.39 -28.78 0.25
C ASN A 1 29.76 -27.84 1.25
N ALA A 2 29.85 -26.52 0.98
CA ALA A 2 29.21 -25.50 1.78
C ALA A 2 28.10 -24.85 0.91
N LEU A 3 27.00 -25.55 0.73
CA LEU A 3 25.72 -24.91 0.42
C LEU A 3 25.21 -24.43 1.77
N GLY A 4 25.54 -23.17 2.11
CA GLY A 4 25.08 -22.55 3.34
C GLY A 4 23.56 -22.63 3.40
N GLU A 5 23.06 -23.06 4.55
CA GLU A 5 21.65 -22.94 4.91
C GLU A 5 21.20 -21.48 4.62
N PRO A 6 19.98 -21.26 4.13
CA PRO A 6 19.50 -19.91 3.92
C PRO A 6 19.62 -19.16 5.26
N GLN A 7 20.54 -18.22 5.33
CA GLN A 7 20.81 -17.46 6.55
C GLN A 7 19.48 -16.87 7.01
N ALA A 8 19.01 -17.34 8.17
CA ALA A 8 17.74 -16.91 8.72
C ALA A 8 17.73 -15.38 8.87
N LEU A 9 16.80 -14.75 8.19
CA LEU A 9 16.57 -13.33 8.31
C LEU A 9 15.78 -13.04 9.60
N VAL A 10 16.08 -11.92 10.23
CA VAL A 10 15.27 -11.32 11.29
C VAL A 10 14.51 -10.17 10.66
N ALA A 11 13.22 -10.11 10.90
CA ALA A 11 12.37 -9.02 10.44
C ALA A 11 11.72 -8.33 11.64
N GLU A 12 11.68 -7.02 11.61
CA GLU A 12 10.99 -6.19 12.60
C GLU A 12 10.02 -5.25 11.87
N THR A 13 8.73 -5.39 12.14
CA THR A 13 7.71 -4.50 11.57
C THR A 13 7.71 -3.19 12.35
N LEU A 14 7.95 -2.09 11.65
CA LEU A 14 7.88 -0.73 12.19
C LEU A 14 6.46 -0.16 12.12
N THR A 15 5.79 -0.37 11.00
CA THR A 15 4.41 0.10 10.80
C THR A 15 3.63 -0.86 9.91
N ARG A 16 2.31 -0.89 10.11
CA ARG A 16 1.36 -1.62 9.28
C ARG A 16 0.47 -0.63 8.57
N SER A 17 0.46 -0.69 7.25
CA SER A 17 -0.35 0.20 6.43
C SER A 17 -1.59 -0.53 5.94
N PRO A 18 -2.79 -0.06 6.28
CA PRO A 18 -4.01 -0.56 5.67
C PRO A 18 -4.05 -0.21 4.19
N ASN A 19 -4.77 -1.00 3.40
CA ASN A 19 -5.10 -0.64 2.04
C ASN A 19 -6.35 0.26 2.06
N ARG A 20 -6.34 1.29 1.20
CA ARG A 20 -7.45 2.23 1.01
C ARG A 20 -7.79 2.37 -0.46
N VAL A 21 -8.98 2.85 -0.73
CA VAL A 21 -9.42 3.14 -2.10
C VAL A 21 -9.08 4.59 -2.44
N TRP A 22 -8.34 4.78 -3.51
CA TRP A 22 -8.00 6.08 -4.07
C TRP A 22 -8.89 6.37 -5.26
N MET A 23 -9.46 7.57 -5.33
CA MET A 23 -10.40 7.97 -6.37
C MET A 23 -10.33 9.47 -6.60
N ALA A 24 -10.89 9.93 -7.71
CA ALA A 24 -11.07 11.36 -7.96
C ALA A 24 -12.04 11.97 -6.94
N ALA A 25 -11.92 13.27 -6.68
CA ALA A 25 -12.76 13.96 -5.71
C ALA A 25 -14.27 13.95 -6.06
N ASP A 26 -14.60 13.90 -7.35
CA ASP A 26 -15.96 13.84 -7.88
C ASP A 26 -16.48 12.41 -8.13
N HIS A 27 -15.69 11.39 -7.77
CA HIS A 27 -16.09 10.00 -7.94
C HIS A 27 -17.32 9.66 -7.09
N PRO A 28 -18.33 8.91 -7.60
CA PRO A 28 -19.56 8.58 -6.85
C PRO A 28 -19.30 7.96 -5.47
N LEU A 29 -18.30 7.09 -5.34
CA LEU A 29 -17.93 6.46 -4.07
C LEU A 29 -17.31 7.45 -3.07
N ALA A 30 -16.87 8.63 -3.49
CA ALA A 30 -16.31 9.63 -2.59
C ALA A 30 -17.36 10.25 -1.64
N ALA A 31 -18.64 10.11 -1.95
CA ALA A 31 -19.72 10.54 -1.07
C ALA A 31 -19.91 9.63 0.17
N GLN A 32 -19.34 8.43 0.16
CA GLN A 32 -19.44 7.47 1.26
C GLN A 32 -18.21 7.59 2.18
N PRO A 33 -18.35 7.40 3.50
CA PRO A 33 -17.22 7.38 4.42
C PRO A 33 -16.35 6.11 4.26
N GLU A 34 -16.99 5.00 3.88
CA GLU A 34 -16.36 3.71 3.66
C GLU A 34 -16.96 3.03 2.44
N VAL A 35 -16.17 2.25 1.72
CA VAL A 35 -16.58 1.50 0.53
C VAL A 35 -16.23 0.03 0.64
N SER A 36 -17.00 -0.84 -0.02
CA SER A 36 -16.69 -2.27 -0.09
C SER A 36 -15.84 -2.61 -1.32
N LEU A 37 -15.16 -3.75 -1.26
CA LEU A 37 -14.46 -4.30 -2.43
C LEU A 37 -15.43 -4.59 -3.58
N ALA A 38 -16.66 -5.00 -3.27
CA ALA A 38 -17.68 -5.26 -4.29
C ALA A 38 -18.04 -3.98 -5.07
N GLU A 39 -18.28 -2.86 -4.37
CA GLU A 39 -18.49 -1.55 -5.00
C GLU A 39 -17.28 -1.13 -5.84
N CYS A 40 -16.06 -1.32 -5.31
CA CYS A 40 -14.85 -1.02 -6.07
C CYS A 40 -14.73 -1.84 -7.35
N ALA A 41 -15.14 -3.11 -7.33
CA ALA A 41 -15.03 -4.01 -8.49
C ALA A 41 -15.92 -3.61 -9.66
N GLU A 42 -16.96 -2.80 -9.43
CA GLU A 42 -17.86 -2.28 -10.47
C GLU A 42 -17.22 -1.15 -11.30
N HIS A 43 -16.10 -0.59 -10.83
CA HIS A 43 -15.39 0.51 -11.46
C HIS A 43 -14.07 0.08 -12.09
N ASP A 44 -13.62 0.88 -13.04
CA ASP A 44 -12.33 0.70 -13.68
C ASP A 44 -11.18 0.83 -12.67
N GLN A 45 -10.19 -0.06 -12.79
CA GLN A 45 -9.05 -0.12 -11.89
C GLN A 45 -7.78 0.36 -12.56
N ILE A 46 -7.04 1.22 -11.88
CA ILE A 46 -5.65 1.52 -12.19
C ILE A 46 -4.77 0.66 -11.27
N VAL A 47 -3.95 -0.19 -11.84
CA VAL A 47 -3.17 -1.18 -11.09
C VAL A 47 -1.70 -0.77 -11.01
N LEU A 48 -1.19 -0.62 -9.80
CA LEU A 48 0.24 -0.45 -9.57
C LEU A 48 0.93 -1.81 -9.67
N GLN A 49 1.81 -1.95 -10.68
CA GLN A 49 2.66 -3.13 -10.84
C GLN A 49 3.90 -3.01 -9.94
N ALA A 50 3.71 -3.18 -8.65
CA ALA A 50 4.78 -3.30 -7.67
C ALA A 50 4.64 -4.68 -7.01
N ASP A 51 5.57 -5.54 -7.24
CA ASP A 51 5.59 -7.00 -7.02
C ASP A 51 4.63 -7.53 -5.94
N ARG A 52 4.85 -7.13 -4.70
CA ARG A 52 4.06 -7.63 -3.57
C ARG A 52 2.66 -7.00 -3.48
N ILE A 53 2.51 -5.75 -3.88
CA ILE A 53 1.23 -5.01 -3.82
C ILE A 53 0.27 -5.58 -4.86
N GLU A 54 0.71 -5.79 -6.10
CA GLU A 54 -0.11 -6.38 -7.15
C GLU A 54 -0.54 -7.80 -6.79
N VAL A 55 0.39 -8.63 -6.30
CA VAL A 55 0.09 -10.01 -5.88
C VAL A 55 -0.90 -10.02 -4.71
N LEU A 56 -0.70 -9.16 -3.72
CA LEU A 56 -1.61 -9.03 -2.58
C LEU A 56 -3.03 -8.72 -3.06
N MET A 57 -3.20 -7.68 -3.87
CA MET A 57 -4.52 -7.26 -4.33
C MET A 57 -5.17 -8.28 -5.25
N ARG A 58 -4.42 -8.93 -6.14
CA ARG A 58 -4.93 -10.03 -6.96
C ARG A 58 -5.50 -11.16 -6.10
N ASN A 59 -4.79 -11.52 -5.02
CA ASN A 59 -5.25 -12.55 -4.08
C ASN A 59 -6.48 -12.09 -3.28
N VAL A 60 -6.56 -10.82 -2.92
CA VAL A 60 -7.74 -10.25 -2.25
C VAL A 60 -8.97 -10.35 -3.16
N TRP A 61 -8.88 -9.88 -4.41
CA TRP A 61 -9.98 -9.98 -5.39
C TRP A 61 -10.42 -11.43 -5.62
N ALA A 62 -9.45 -12.35 -5.77
CA ALA A 62 -9.76 -13.77 -5.97
C ALA A 62 -10.47 -14.39 -4.75
N ARG A 63 -10.02 -14.07 -3.53
CA ARG A 63 -10.63 -14.57 -2.28
C ARG A 63 -12.08 -14.11 -2.12
N HIS A 64 -12.38 -12.88 -2.52
CA HIS A 64 -13.74 -12.33 -2.49
C HIS A 64 -14.56 -12.69 -3.74
N GLN A 65 -13.99 -13.51 -4.66
CA GLN A 65 -14.64 -13.92 -5.92
C GLN A 65 -15.07 -12.74 -6.80
N LEU A 66 -14.34 -11.62 -6.69
CA LEU A 66 -14.61 -10.41 -7.45
C LEU A 66 -13.73 -10.35 -8.70
N LYS A 67 -14.34 -9.94 -9.80
CA LYS A 67 -13.66 -9.68 -11.07
C LYS A 67 -13.53 -8.16 -11.24
N THR A 68 -12.32 -7.69 -11.44
CA THR A 68 -12.04 -6.28 -11.68
C THR A 68 -11.62 -6.05 -13.12
N ARG A 69 -11.91 -4.88 -13.65
CA ARG A 69 -11.46 -4.44 -14.97
C ARG A 69 -10.26 -3.49 -14.80
N ALA A 70 -9.05 -4.01 -14.99
CA ALA A 70 -7.86 -3.18 -15.03
C ALA A 70 -7.78 -2.47 -16.39
N VAL A 71 -8.01 -1.16 -16.42
CA VAL A 71 -7.91 -0.35 -17.64
C VAL A 71 -6.48 0.07 -17.92
N LEU A 72 -5.67 0.17 -16.87
CA LEU A 72 -4.23 0.41 -16.99
C LEU A 72 -3.46 -0.32 -15.89
N LYS A 73 -2.26 -0.79 -16.27
CA LYS A 73 -1.24 -1.30 -15.35
C LYS A 73 0.05 -0.53 -15.55
N THR A 74 0.66 -0.04 -14.49
CA THR A 74 1.90 0.72 -14.54
C THR A 74 2.75 0.49 -13.29
N SER A 75 4.07 0.56 -13.43
CA SER A 75 5.01 0.53 -12.30
C SER A 75 5.24 1.93 -11.69
N SER A 76 4.72 2.98 -12.29
CA SER A 76 4.86 4.35 -11.78
C SER A 76 3.72 4.70 -10.83
N LEU A 77 4.04 4.93 -9.56
CA LEU A 77 3.08 5.39 -8.57
C LEU A 77 2.52 6.78 -8.93
N GLU A 78 3.33 7.66 -9.50
CA GLU A 78 2.87 8.98 -9.93
C GLU A 78 1.88 8.89 -11.09
N ALA A 79 2.10 7.97 -12.04
CA ALA A 79 1.13 7.72 -13.10
C ALA A 79 -0.21 7.20 -12.53
N VAL A 80 -0.17 6.29 -11.54
CA VAL A 80 -1.40 5.86 -10.85
C VAL A 80 -2.10 7.05 -10.22
N ARG A 81 -1.37 7.89 -9.48
CA ARG A 81 -1.93 9.05 -8.79
C ARG A 81 -2.58 10.04 -9.77
N SER A 82 -1.89 10.40 -10.86
CA SER A 82 -2.41 11.30 -11.88
C SER A 82 -3.66 10.75 -12.56
N LEU A 83 -3.65 9.48 -12.95
CA LEU A 83 -4.80 8.86 -13.61
C LEU A 83 -6.02 8.73 -12.69
N VAL A 84 -5.79 8.43 -11.41
CA VAL A 84 -6.86 8.42 -10.40
C VAL A 84 -7.39 9.84 -10.19
N GLY A 85 -6.53 10.84 -10.09
CA GLY A 85 -6.91 12.25 -9.89
C GLY A 85 -7.79 12.79 -11.01
N VAL A 86 -7.53 12.43 -12.27
CA VAL A 86 -8.35 12.82 -13.42
C VAL A 86 -9.56 11.90 -13.64
N GLY A 87 -9.84 10.96 -12.75
CA GLY A 87 -11.02 10.12 -12.81
C GLY A 87 -10.96 8.98 -13.83
N ALA A 88 -9.78 8.58 -14.30
CA ALA A 88 -9.64 7.46 -15.25
C ALA A 88 -9.96 6.08 -14.64
N GLY A 89 -10.05 6.01 -13.32
CA GLY A 89 -10.38 4.82 -12.56
C GLY A 89 -10.03 5.00 -11.09
N LEU A 90 -10.26 3.98 -10.29
CA LEU A 90 -9.83 3.96 -8.90
C LEU A 90 -8.65 3.02 -8.70
N ALA A 91 -7.95 3.14 -7.57
CA ALA A 91 -6.88 2.24 -7.18
C ALA A 91 -7.03 1.81 -5.73
N VAL A 92 -6.71 0.55 -5.41
CA VAL A 92 -6.65 0.07 -4.01
C VAL A 92 -5.19 -0.11 -3.65
N LEU A 93 -4.69 0.74 -2.77
CA LEU A 93 -3.27 0.86 -2.45
C LEU A 93 -3.03 1.06 -0.94
N PRO A 94 -1.82 0.70 -0.45
CA PRO A 94 -1.45 0.97 0.93
C PRO A 94 -1.45 2.47 1.25
N ASP A 95 -1.97 2.81 2.42
CA ASP A 95 -2.12 4.19 2.90
C ASP A 95 -0.80 4.97 2.98
N PHE A 96 0.32 4.30 3.27
CA PHE A 96 1.63 4.97 3.32
C PHE A 96 2.09 5.55 1.97
N LEU A 97 1.51 5.11 0.85
CA LEU A 97 1.77 5.65 -0.49
C LEU A 97 0.92 6.88 -0.80
N TYR A 98 -0.10 7.15 0.02
CA TYR A 98 -1.05 8.21 -0.23
C TYR A 98 -0.42 9.60 -0.17
N ARG A 99 -0.82 10.44 -1.13
CA ARG A 99 -0.62 11.88 -1.13
C ARG A 99 -1.88 12.51 -1.72
N PRO A 100 -2.41 13.60 -1.13
CA PRO A 100 -3.70 14.17 -1.53
C PRO A 100 -3.68 14.87 -2.88
N TRP A 101 -2.50 15.22 -3.40
CA TRP A 101 -2.35 15.98 -4.63
C TRP A 101 -1.49 15.25 -5.64
N THR A 102 -1.88 15.34 -6.91
CA THR A 102 -1.07 14.96 -8.06
C THR A 102 -0.05 16.07 -8.39
N LEU A 103 0.87 15.80 -9.32
CA LEU A 103 1.79 16.82 -9.83
C LEU A 103 1.06 17.94 -10.56
N ASP A 104 -0.11 17.65 -11.15
CA ASP A 104 -0.95 18.59 -11.88
C ASP A 104 -2.02 19.26 -10.98
N ALA A 105 -1.85 19.17 -9.65
CA ALA A 105 -2.73 19.72 -8.63
C ALA A 105 -4.17 19.16 -8.61
N GLU A 106 -4.38 17.98 -9.20
CA GLU A 106 -5.64 17.25 -9.03
C GLU A 106 -5.69 16.61 -7.63
N HIS A 107 -6.87 16.64 -7.02
CA HIS A 107 -7.07 16.09 -5.68
C HIS A 107 -7.47 14.61 -5.74
N VAL A 108 -6.75 13.79 -5.00
CA VAL A 108 -7.05 12.37 -4.82
C VAL A 108 -7.75 12.19 -3.48
N GLU A 109 -8.99 11.72 -3.51
CA GLU A 109 -9.74 11.30 -2.33
C GLU A 109 -9.40 9.87 -1.94
N VAL A 110 -9.52 9.58 -0.64
CA VAL A 110 -9.25 8.26 -0.10
C VAL A 110 -10.38 7.80 0.81
N ARG A 111 -10.76 6.52 0.70
CA ARG A 111 -11.80 5.92 1.56
C ARG A 111 -11.31 4.62 2.17
N THR A 112 -11.79 4.34 3.36
CA THR A 112 -11.55 3.08 4.07
C THR A 112 -12.34 1.96 3.41
N LEU A 113 -11.75 0.77 3.35
CA LEU A 113 -12.45 -0.44 2.95
C LEU A 113 -13.22 -1.04 4.14
N ARG A 114 -14.49 -1.40 3.92
CA ARG A 114 -15.29 -2.15 4.90
C ARG A 114 -14.83 -3.59 5.04
N ASP A 115 -14.29 -4.15 3.96
CA ASP A 115 -13.84 -5.53 3.92
C ASP A 115 -12.48 -5.68 4.61
N ALA A 116 -12.25 -6.83 5.20
CA ALA A 116 -10.95 -7.16 5.79
C ALA A 116 -9.91 -7.43 4.70
N VAL A 117 -9.03 -6.48 4.49
CA VAL A 117 -7.91 -6.59 3.55
C VAL A 117 -6.61 -6.64 4.35
N PRO A 118 -5.68 -7.57 4.03
CA PRO A 118 -4.40 -7.63 4.70
C PRO A 118 -3.63 -6.31 4.60
N THR A 119 -2.94 -5.92 5.67
CA THR A 119 -2.06 -4.75 5.67
C THR A 119 -0.76 -5.02 4.92
N VAL A 120 -0.09 -3.95 4.53
CA VAL A 120 1.29 -4.01 4.06
C VAL A 120 2.21 -3.57 5.19
N ASP A 121 3.08 -4.47 5.61
CA ASP A 121 4.03 -4.20 6.67
C ASP A 121 5.29 -3.54 6.10
N VAL A 122 5.69 -2.43 6.72
CA VAL A 122 6.95 -1.74 6.46
C VAL A 122 7.86 -1.93 7.66
N GLY A 123 9.08 -2.37 7.43
CA GLY A 123 9.97 -2.70 8.53
C GLY A 123 11.42 -2.84 8.12
N LEU A 124 12.19 -3.35 9.06
CA LEU A 124 13.61 -3.62 8.92
C LEU A 124 13.85 -5.11 8.77
N VAL A 125 14.81 -5.48 7.94
CA VAL A 125 15.22 -6.89 7.76
C VAL A 125 16.74 -6.95 7.79
N TRP A 126 17.29 -7.88 8.57
CA TRP A 126 18.72 -8.12 8.65
C TRP A 126 19.03 -9.60 8.83
N ARG A 127 20.30 -9.98 8.65
CA ARG A 127 20.73 -11.36 8.85
C ARG A 127 20.84 -11.71 10.33
N ARG A 128 20.31 -12.84 10.73
CA ARG A 128 20.49 -13.36 12.09
C ARG A 128 21.98 -13.57 12.37
N GLY A 129 22.44 -13.13 13.54
CA GLY A 129 23.84 -13.26 13.96
C GLY A 129 24.81 -12.27 13.29
N SER A 130 24.30 -11.30 12.48
CA SER A 130 25.14 -10.17 12.10
C SER A 130 25.37 -9.24 13.28
N GLU A 131 26.59 -8.73 13.42
CA GLU A 131 26.91 -7.64 14.33
C GLU A 131 26.76 -6.32 13.56
N PRO A 132 25.66 -5.59 13.73
CA PRO A 132 25.49 -4.32 13.04
C PRO A 132 26.47 -3.28 13.57
N ARG A 133 27.03 -2.47 12.67
CA ARG A 133 27.88 -1.33 13.03
C ARG A 133 27.08 -0.31 13.85
N ALA A 134 27.77 0.56 14.56
CA ALA A 134 27.16 1.59 15.41
C ALA A 134 26.15 2.45 14.64
N GLU A 135 26.48 2.84 13.40
CA GLU A 135 25.61 3.67 12.55
C GLU A 135 24.29 2.95 12.17
N VAL A 136 24.36 1.62 12.00
CA VAL A 136 23.18 0.81 11.70
C VAL A 136 22.29 0.69 12.94
N LEU A 137 22.88 0.56 14.13
CA LEU A 137 22.14 0.54 15.39
C LEU A 137 21.42 1.87 15.62
N GLU A 138 22.12 2.99 15.41
CA GLU A 138 21.55 4.33 15.49
C GLU A 138 20.38 4.51 14.51
N PHE A 139 20.54 4.08 13.26
CA PHE A 139 19.46 4.09 12.28
C PHE A 139 18.24 3.28 12.74
N ILE A 140 18.45 2.08 13.31
CA ILE A 140 17.37 1.25 13.82
C ILE A 140 16.62 1.97 14.93
N GLU A 141 17.31 2.61 15.87
CA GLU A 141 16.71 3.37 16.96
C GLU A 141 15.89 4.55 16.44
N VAL A 142 16.45 5.36 15.54
CA VAL A 142 15.74 6.48 14.92
C VAL A 142 14.50 5.99 14.16
N ALA A 143 14.60 4.90 13.40
CA ALA A 143 13.48 4.32 12.68
C ALA A 143 12.35 3.87 13.61
N ARG A 144 12.70 3.25 14.75
CA ARG A 144 11.74 2.86 15.79
C ARG A 144 11.03 4.06 16.40
N ASP A 145 11.77 5.09 16.75
CA ASP A 145 11.21 6.29 17.37
C ASP A 145 10.29 7.04 16.41
N GLN A 146 10.70 7.19 15.15
CA GLN A 146 9.86 7.79 14.11
C GLN A 146 8.57 6.99 13.85
N SER A 147 8.65 5.67 13.93
CA SER A 147 7.46 4.83 13.75
C SER A 147 6.47 4.94 14.91
N ARG A 148 6.96 5.15 16.13
CA ARG A 148 6.13 5.35 17.33
C ARG A 148 5.43 6.72 17.32
N SER A 149 6.14 7.77 16.90
CA SER A 149 5.60 9.13 16.86
C SER A 149 4.57 9.34 15.74
N ARG A 150 4.52 8.47 14.73
CA ARG A 150 3.52 8.50 13.64
C ARG A 150 2.29 7.64 13.88
N ARG A 151 2.18 6.95 15.01
CA ARG A 151 0.93 6.25 15.35
C ARG A 151 -0.14 7.31 15.58
N PRO A 152 -1.30 7.27 14.86
CA PRO A 152 -2.42 8.11 15.20
C PRO A 152 -2.80 7.79 16.65
N VAL A 153 -3.01 8.83 17.44
CA VAL A 153 -3.67 8.69 18.72
C VAL A 153 -5.06 8.15 18.42
N ALA A 154 -5.37 6.99 18.99
CA ALA A 154 -6.65 6.29 18.83
C ALA A 154 -7.83 7.15 19.29
#